data_c4f8a61070058319fa29e8c1ed8f5bcd
#
_entry.id   c4f8a61070058319fa29e8c1ed8f5bcd
#
_cell.length_a   1.000
_cell.length_b   1.000
_cell.length_c   1.000
_cell.angle_alpha   90.00
_cell.angle_beta   90.00
_cell.angle_gamma   90.00
#
_symmetry.space_group_name_H-M   'P 1'
#
loop_
_entity.id
_entity.type
_entity.pdbx_description
1 polymer ?
#
loop_
_entity_poly.entity_id
_entity_poly.type
_entity_poly.pdbx_seq_one_letter_code
_entity_poly.pdbx_strand_id
1 'polypeptide(L)'
;MQVMTDTVTKYAIIHANLATHQLIAGESVPITSGVVSFIPAAMSHDATTVYIATEVKGYLVDGVLRSHPHGGARGVQLLAGRYDVQISARSATARQTIIDCVPITVQAGQEINLAALMDDGVSPSPAPSPVPVPQPAGPAREWVAVDLGDGTAKIIERDKNE
;
A
#
# COMPACT_ATOMS: atom_id res chain seq x y z
N MET A 1 27.48 -36.33 -14.56
CA MET A 1 26.79 -35.85 -13.38
C MET A 1 26.30 -34.44 -13.67
N GLN A 2 25.01 -34.30 -13.96
CA GLN A 2 24.46 -32.96 -14.18
C GLN A 2 24.26 -32.32 -12.82
N VAL A 3 25.02 -31.26 -12.57
CA VAL A 3 24.70 -30.37 -11.47
C VAL A 3 23.46 -29.60 -11.91
N MET A 4 22.30 -30.00 -11.41
CA MET A 4 21.14 -29.10 -11.44
C MET A 4 21.52 -27.88 -10.61
N THR A 5 21.94 -26.83 -11.29
CA THR A 5 21.89 -25.51 -10.72
C THR A 5 20.42 -25.20 -10.56
N ASP A 6 19.90 -25.44 -9.39
CA ASP A 6 18.64 -24.85 -8.97
C ASP A 6 18.81 -23.33 -9.12
N THR A 7 18.35 -22.83 -10.23
CA THR A 7 18.30 -21.39 -10.44
C THR A 7 17.20 -20.90 -9.52
N VAL A 8 17.55 -20.63 -8.27
CA VAL A 8 16.62 -20.02 -7.31
C VAL A 8 16.14 -18.73 -7.95
N THR A 9 14.90 -18.71 -8.33
CA THR A 9 14.28 -17.52 -8.90
C THR A 9 14.27 -16.44 -7.83
N LYS A 10 15.13 -15.43 -7.98
CA LYS A 10 15.30 -14.35 -7.00
C LYS A 10 14.25 -13.26 -7.12
N TYR A 11 13.38 -13.34 -8.11
CA TYR A 11 12.39 -12.32 -8.40
C TYR A 11 10.97 -12.90 -8.43
N ALA A 12 10.02 -12.02 -8.29
CA ALA A 12 8.60 -12.30 -8.51
C ALA A 12 8.11 -11.56 -9.76
N ILE A 13 7.01 -12.03 -10.31
CA ILE A 13 6.31 -11.35 -11.40
C ILE A 13 5.00 -10.81 -10.85
N ILE A 14 4.83 -9.51 -10.93
CA ILE A 14 3.63 -8.82 -10.45
C ILE A 14 2.75 -8.47 -11.64
N HIS A 15 1.55 -9.01 -11.67
CA HIS A 15 0.51 -8.68 -12.64
C HIS A 15 -0.46 -7.69 -12.01
N ALA A 16 -1.06 -6.85 -12.84
CA ALA A 16 -2.14 -5.99 -12.41
C ALA A 16 -3.10 -5.68 -13.55
N ASN A 17 -4.37 -5.63 -13.22
CA ASN A 17 -5.42 -5.09 -14.08
C ASN A 17 -6.11 -3.97 -13.30
N LEU A 18 -6.10 -2.78 -13.85
CA LEU A 18 -6.71 -1.61 -13.23
C LEU A 18 -7.89 -1.11 -14.04
N ALA A 19 -8.98 -0.83 -13.34
CA ALA A 19 -10.19 -0.28 -13.91
C ALA A 19 -10.76 0.78 -12.97
N THR A 20 -11.65 1.61 -13.48
CA THR A 20 -12.39 2.57 -12.68
C THR A 20 -13.63 1.93 -12.06
N HIS A 21 -14.21 2.59 -11.07
CA HIS A 21 -15.51 2.20 -10.52
C HIS A 21 -16.70 2.55 -11.44
N GLN A 22 -16.45 3.29 -12.49
CA GLN A 22 -17.51 3.62 -13.46
C GLN A 22 -17.87 2.41 -14.29
N LEU A 23 -19.15 2.16 -14.43
CA LEU A 23 -19.71 1.11 -15.29
C LEU A 23 -20.36 1.73 -16.52
N ILE A 24 -20.04 1.17 -17.68
CA ILE A 24 -20.73 1.47 -18.94
C ILE A 24 -21.26 0.15 -19.50
N ALA A 25 -22.57 0.06 -19.70
CA ALA A 25 -23.24 -1.18 -20.12
C ALA A 25 -22.92 -2.40 -19.23
N GLY A 26 -22.74 -2.18 -17.92
CA GLY A 26 -22.44 -3.23 -16.94
C GLY A 26 -20.97 -3.63 -16.84
N GLU A 27 -20.09 -3.02 -17.62
CA GLU A 27 -18.64 -3.29 -17.59
C GLU A 27 -17.86 -2.12 -17.00
N SER A 28 -16.84 -2.43 -16.21
CA SER A 28 -15.94 -1.43 -15.65
C SER A 28 -15.15 -0.74 -16.76
N VAL A 29 -15.05 0.59 -16.68
CA VAL A 29 -14.23 1.37 -17.61
C VAL A 29 -12.75 1.13 -17.28
N PRO A 30 -11.97 0.60 -18.22
CA PRO A 30 -10.55 0.33 -17.97
C PRO A 30 -9.75 1.62 -17.84
N ILE A 31 -8.62 1.53 -17.16
CA ILE A 31 -7.59 2.57 -17.16
C ILE A 31 -6.90 2.53 -18.54
N THR A 32 -6.87 3.64 -19.24
CA THR A 32 -6.28 3.70 -20.58
C THR A 32 -4.75 3.76 -20.54
N SER A 33 -4.20 4.50 -19.57
CA SER A 33 -2.76 4.65 -19.44
C SER A 33 -2.40 4.97 -17.99
N GLY A 34 -1.16 4.73 -17.64
CA GLY A 34 -0.65 5.08 -16.32
C GLY A 34 0.70 4.46 -16.04
N VAL A 35 1.22 4.78 -14.88
CA VAL A 35 2.48 4.26 -14.36
C VAL A 35 2.23 3.71 -12.96
N VAL A 36 2.74 2.54 -12.71
CA VAL A 36 2.82 1.94 -11.38
C VAL A 36 4.29 1.95 -10.96
N SER A 37 4.60 2.69 -9.92
CA SER A 37 5.94 2.79 -9.37
C SER A 37 6.06 1.90 -8.15
N PHE A 38 7.08 1.06 -8.15
CA PHE A 38 7.45 0.21 -7.02
C PHE A 38 8.72 0.76 -6.40
N ILE A 39 8.60 1.31 -5.21
CA ILE A 39 9.70 1.97 -4.50
C ILE A 39 10.19 1.03 -3.42
N PRO A 40 11.41 0.45 -3.54
CA PRO A 40 11.95 -0.43 -2.52
C PRO A 40 12.10 0.30 -1.19
N ALA A 41 11.68 -0.34 -0.10
CA ALA A 41 11.77 0.24 1.24
C ALA A 41 13.22 0.30 1.76
N ALA A 42 14.10 -0.56 1.25
CA ALA A 42 15.51 -0.62 1.65
C ALA A 42 16.37 -1.23 0.56
N MET A 43 17.66 -0.99 0.68
CA MET A 43 18.65 -1.75 -0.10
C MET A 43 18.63 -3.22 0.30
N SER A 44 18.90 -4.08 -0.63
CA SER A 44 19.06 -5.52 -0.41
C SER A 44 20.38 -6.01 -0.99
N HIS A 45 20.79 -7.20 -0.61
CA HIS A 45 22.00 -7.80 -1.16
C HIS A 45 21.91 -9.32 -1.15
N ASP A 46 22.65 -9.93 -2.02
CA ASP A 46 22.99 -11.35 -1.97
C ASP A 46 24.50 -11.52 -1.70
N ALA A 47 25.04 -12.69 -1.93
CA ALA A 47 26.44 -12.97 -1.68
C ALA A 47 27.42 -12.17 -2.56
N THR A 48 26.96 -11.67 -3.69
CA THR A 48 27.82 -11.06 -4.74
C THR A 48 27.37 -9.67 -5.17
N THR A 49 26.13 -9.28 -4.90
CA THR A 49 25.51 -8.08 -5.47
C THR A 49 24.79 -7.28 -4.40
N VAL A 50 24.96 -5.98 -4.44
CA VAL A 50 24.18 -5.03 -3.67
C VAL A 50 23.14 -4.38 -4.59
N TYR A 51 21.88 -4.49 -4.21
CA TYR A 51 20.76 -3.90 -4.96
C TYR A 51 20.37 -2.58 -4.32
N ILE A 52 20.62 -1.51 -5.05
CA ILE A 52 20.28 -0.16 -4.61
C ILE A 52 18.76 0.01 -4.65
N ALA A 53 18.20 0.70 -3.68
CA ALA A 53 16.78 0.99 -3.59
C ALA A 53 16.34 2.02 -4.65
N THR A 54 16.27 1.59 -5.89
CA THR A 54 15.79 2.41 -7.00
C THR A 54 14.37 2.06 -7.38
N GLU A 55 13.62 3.07 -7.77
CA GLU A 55 12.25 2.91 -8.23
C GLU A 55 12.18 2.01 -9.48
N VAL A 56 11.27 1.05 -9.47
CA VAL A 56 10.94 0.22 -10.63
C VAL A 56 9.59 0.66 -11.16
N LYS A 57 9.52 0.95 -12.45
CA LYS A 57 8.28 1.40 -13.09
C LYS A 57 7.66 0.31 -13.95
N GLY A 58 6.36 0.12 -13.78
CA GLY A 58 5.52 -0.59 -14.70
C GLY A 58 4.56 0.38 -15.39
N TYR A 59 4.06 -0.01 -16.53
CA TYR A 59 3.20 0.84 -17.36
C TYR A 59 1.85 0.19 -17.56
N LEU A 60 0.80 0.98 -17.44
CA LEU A 60 -0.57 0.53 -17.69
C LEU A 60 -0.91 0.80 -19.16
N VAL A 61 -1.18 -0.27 -19.88
CA VAL A 61 -1.65 -0.22 -21.25
C VAL A 61 -2.99 -0.92 -21.32
N ASP A 62 -4.04 -0.17 -21.61
CA ASP A 62 -5.42 -0.68 -21.61
C ASP A 62 -5.79 -1.41 -20.30
N GLY A 63 -5.36 -0.87 -19.19
CA GLY A 63 -5.62 -1.41 -17.87
C GLY A 63 -4.70 -2.54 -17.42
N VAL A 64 -3.83 -3.04 -18.28
CA VAL A 64 -2.92 -4.16 -17.99
C VAL A 64 -1.52 -3.64 -17.69
N LEU A 65 -0.95 -4.10 -16.58
CA LEU A 65 0.42 -3.76 -16.19
C LEU A 65 1.42 -4.46 -17.13
N ARG A 66 2.33 -3.68 -17.69
CA ARG A 66 3.38 -4.13 -18.60
C ARG A 66 4.73 -3.54 -18.21
N SER A 67 5.80 -4.21 -18.65
CA SER A 67 7.17 -3.79 -18.36
C SER A 67 7.61 -2.56 -19.17
N HIS A 68 6.97 -2.27 -20.28
CA HIS A 68 7.29 -1.13 -21.16
C HIS A 68 6.03 -0.35 -21.58
N PRO A 69 6.15 0.96 -21.83
CA PRO A 69 5.00 1.79 -22.19
C PRO A 69 4.39 1.44 -23.54
N HIS A 70 5.10 0.72 -24.39
CA HIS A 70 4.66 0.35 -25.74
C HIS A 70 4.36 -1.15 -25.89
N GLY A 71 4.07 -1.84 -24.79
CA GLY A 71 3.53 -3.18 -24.84
C GLY A 71 4.51 -4.31 -24.56
N GLY A 72 5.54 -4.11 -23.80
CA GLY A 72 6.44 -5.18 -23.34
C GLY A 72 5.73 -6.36 -22.64
N ALA A 73 6.47 -7.23 -22.00
CA ALA A 73 5.93 -8.38 -21.30
C ALA A 73 4.84 -7.98 -20.27
N ARG A 74 3.88 -8.84 -20.08
CA ARG A 74 2.88 -8.66 -19.01
C ARG A 74 3.54 -8.76 -17.66
N GLY A 75 3.20 -7.82 -16.78
CA GLY A 75 3.71 -7.78 -15.43
C GLY A 75 5.07 -7.11 -15.33
N VAL A 76 5.51 -6.97 -14.10
CA VAL A 76 6.80 -6.39 -13.73
C VAL A 76 7.55 -7.37 -12.86
N GLN A 77 8.83 -7.53 -13.11
CA GLN A 77 9.70 -8.36 -12.29
C GLN A 77 10.29 -7.54 -11.14
N LEU A 78 10.10 -8.01 -9.93
CA LEU A 78 10.62 -7.39 -8.71
C LEU A 78 11.44 -8.39 -7.91
N LEU A 79 12.53 -7.94 -7.32
CA LEU A 79 13.23 -8.71 -6.30
C LEU A 79 12.36 -8.86 -5.05
N ALA A 80 12.59 -9.94 -4.29
CA ALA A 80 11.91 -10.13 -3.02
C ALA A 80 12.19 -8.96 -2.07
N GLY A 81 11.19 -8.48 -1.38
CA GLY A 81 11.31 -7.39 -0.43
C GLY A 81 10.02 -6.60 -0.23
N ARG A 82 10.13 -5.52 0.51
CA ARG A 82 9.03 -4.58 0.74
C ARG A 82 9.12 -3.41 -0.23
N TYR A 83 7.98 -3.03 -0.75
CA TYR A 83 7.84 -1.92 -1.69
C TYR A 83 6.68 -1.03 -1.27
N ASP A 84 6.83 0.26 -1.52
CA ASP A 84 5.73 1.20 -1.55
C ASP A 84 5.26 1.36 -3.00
N VAL A 85 3.99 1.12 -3.24
CA VAL A 85 3.40 1.20 -4.57
C VAL A 85 2.70 2.53 -4.75
N GLN A 86 3.09 3.24 -5.78
CA GLN A 86 2.46 4.48 -6.21
C GLN A 86 1.85 4.29 -7.59
N ILE A 87 0.60 4.66 -7.75
CA ILE A 87 -0.13 4.52 -9.00
C ILE A 87 -0.55 5.89 -9.50
N SER A 88 -0.15 6.21 -10.72
CA SER A 88 -0.63 7.37 -11.45
C SER A 88 -1.37 6.87 -12.68
N ALA A 89 -2.67 7.04 -12.70
CA ALA A 89 -3.52 6.44 -13.72
C ALA A 89 -4.46 7.45 -14.38
N ARG A 90 -4.75 7.22 -15.64
CA ARG A 90 -5.71 8.01 -16.43
C ARG A 90 -6.70 7.09 -17.12
N SER A 91 -7.97 7.39 -16.96
CA SER A 91 -9.04 6.75 -17.74
C SER A 91 -9.49 7.62 -18.91
N ALA A 92 -10.23 7.04 -19.84
CA ALA A 92 -10.78 7.77 -20.99
C ALA A 92 -11.73 8.90 -20.59
N THR A 93 -12.38 8.79 -19.44
CA THR A 93 -13.43 9.71 -18.98
C THR A 93 -13.06 10.53 -17.76
N ALA A 94 -11.95 10.20 -17.09
CA ALA A 94 -11.56 10.80 -15.83
C ALA A 94 -10.21 11.52 -15.90
N ARG A 95 -10.06 12.43 -15.00
CA ARG A 95 -8.78 13.08 -14.73
C ARG A 95 -7.79 12.07 -14.18
N GLN A 96 -6.52 12.41 -14.24
CA GLN A 96 -5.46 11.64 -13.61
C GLN A 96 -5.76 11.43 -12.13
N THR A 97 -5.71 10.17 -11.71
CA THR A 97 -5.82 9.77 -10.30
C THR A 97 -4.45 9.32 -9.82
N ILE A 98 -4.07 9.79 -8.67
CA ILE A 98 -2.83 9.40 -8.01
C ILE A 98 -3.20 8.64 -6.75
N ILE A 99 -2.66 7.44 -6.60
CA ILE A 99 -2.75 6.65 -5.37
C ILE A 99 -1.35 6.56 -4.80
N ASP A 100 -1.18 7.06 -3.60
CA ASP A 100 0.12 7.10 -2.94
C ASP A 100 0.32 5.94 -1.96
N CYS A 101 1.54 5.40 -2.00
CA CYS A 101 2.17 4.63 -0.93
C CYS A 101 1.33 3.49 -0.33
N VAL A 102 0.95 2.54 -1.17
CA VAL A 102 0.42 1.28 -0.68
C VAL A 102 1.58 0.30 -0.44
N PRO A 103 1.83 -0.11 0.81
CA PRO A 103 2.91 -1.05 1.08
C PRO A 103 2.54 -2.46 0.64
N ILE A 104 3.48 -3.13 -0.01
CA ILE A 104 3.37 -4.54 -0.38
C ILE A 104 4.62 -5.31 0.02
N THR A 105 4.49 -6.61 0.19
CA THR A 105 5.61 -7.53 0.38
C THR A 105 5.62 -8.54 -0.74
N VAL A 106 6.76 -8.67 -1.39
CA VAL A 106 6.98 -9.55 -2.54
C VAL A 106 7.92 -10.68 -2.16
N GLN A 107 7.55 -11.90 -2.48
CA GLN A 107 8.35 -13.10 -2.22
C GLN A 107 8.95 -13.65 -3.52
N ALA A 108 10.17 -14.15 -3.44
CA ALA A 108 10.85 -14.74 -4.58
C ALA A 108 10.09 -15.95 -5.15
N GLY A 109 10.09 -16.08 -6.45
CA GLY A 109 9.41 -17.18 -7.15
C GLY A 109 7.90 -17.03 -7.26
N GLN A 110 7.34 -15.94 -6.77
CA GLN A 110 5.92 -15.67 -6.77
C GLN A 110 5.49 -15.06 -8.11
N GLU A 111 4.38 -15.54 -8.64
CA GLU A 111 3.65 -14.88 -9.71
C GLU A 111 2.27 -14.52 -9.19
N ILE A 112 2.03 -13.23 -8.99
CA ILE A 112 0.89 -12.77 -8.21
C ILE A 112 0.28 -11.50 -8.81
N ASN A 113 -1.01 -11.35 -8.61
CA ASN A 113 -1.70 -10.11 -8.96
C ASN A 113 -1.52 -9.07 -7.85
N LEU A 114 -1.26 -7.84 -8.25
CA LEU A 114 -1.12 -6.70 -7.32
C LEU A 114 -2.33 -6.56 -6.39
N ALA A 115 -3.52 -6.83 -6.88
CA ALA A 115 -4.73 -6.80 -6.06
C ALA A 115 -4.64 -7.74 -4.84
N ALA A 116 -4.13 -8.95 -5.02
CA ALA A 116 -3.94 -9.88 -3.92
C ALA A 116 -2.89 -9.41 -2.92
N LEU A 117 -1.81 -8.78 -3.39
CA LEU A 117 -0.78 -8.19 -2.53
C LEU A 117 -1.32 -6.98 -1.75
N MET A 118 -2.20 -6.21 -2.35
CA MET A 118 -2.84 -5.07 -1.68
C MET A 118 -3.80 -5.53 -0.58
N ASP A 119 -4.52 -6.62 -0.79
CA ASP A 119 -5.40 -7.19 0.23
C ASP A 119 -4.61 -7.74 1.42
N ASP A 120 -3.48 -8.37 1.17
CA ASP A 120 -2.61 -8.91 2.22
C ASP A 120 -1.81 -7.80 2.93
N GLY A 121 -1.44 -6.76 2.20
CA GLY A 121 -0.67 -5.64 2.71
C GLY A 121 -1.53 -4.52 3.29
N VAL A 122 -2.65 -4.27 2.69
CA VAL A 122 -3.82 -3.63 3.27
C VAL A 122 -4.68 -4.75 3.86
N SER A 123 -4.21 -5.40 4.82
CA SER A 123 -5.10 -5.70 5.90
C SER A 123 -5.92 -4.44 6.05
N PRO A 124 -7.23 -4.48 5.75
CA PRO A 124 -8.03 -3.30 5.93
C PRO A 124 -7.61 -2.84 7.30
N SER A 125 -6.80 -1.84 7.26
CA SER A 125 -6.44 -1.18 8.47
C SER A 125 -7.76 -1.08 9.14
N PRO A 126 -8.01 -1.94 10.09
CA PRO A 126 -9.25 -1.87 10.75
C PRO A 126 -9.29 -0.43 11.06
N ALA A 127 -10.27 0.19 10.47
CA ALA A 127 -10.60 1.52 10.84
C ALA A 127 -10.08 1.64 12.24
N PRO A 128 -9.09 2.47 12.47
CA PRO A 128 -8.40 2.50 13.71
C PRO A 128 -9.47 2.25 14.73
N SER A 129 -9.53 1.01 15.04
CA SER A 129 -10.43 0.58 16.02
C SER A 129 -10.31 1.70 17.00
N PRO A 130 -11.30 2.55 17.23
CA PRO A 130 -11.19 3.43 18.34
C PRO A 130 -10.73 2.47 19.39
N VAL A 131 -9.49 2.41 19.55
CA VAL A 131 -8.94 1.66 20.62
C VAL A 131 -9.76 2.20 21.74
N PRO A 132 -10.74 1.46 22.22
CA PRO A 132 -11.32 1.88 23.44
C PRO A 132 -10.07 2.06 24.23
N VAL A 133 -9.67 3.26 24.38
CA VAL A 133 -8.56 3.60 25.23
C VAL A 133 -8.82 2.73 26.40
N PRO A 134 -8.03 1.65 26.56
CA PRO A 134 -8.28 0.80 27.66
C PRO A 134 -8.34 1.77 28.80
N GLN A 135 -9.52 1.95 29.27
CA GLN A 135 -9.73 2.76 30.45
C GLN A 135 -8.62 2.28 31.33
N PRO A 136 -7.55 3.04 31.50
CA PRO A 136 -6.50 2.59 32.36
C PRO A 136 -7.22 2.13 33.58
N ALA A 137 -6.95 0.93 34.01
CA ALA A 137 -7.47 0.43 35.26
C ALA A 137 -6.99 1.37 36.37
N GLY A 138 -7.45 2.59 36.27
CA GLY A 138 -7.21 3.70 37.17
C GLY A 138 -8.52 4.35 37.52
N PRO A 139 -8.58 5.11 38.59
CA PRO A 139 -9.79 5.83 38.96
C PRO A 139 -10.24 6.67 37.76
N ALA A 140 -11.50 6.52 37.38
CA ALA A 140 -12.09 7.32 36.34
C ALA A 140 -11.93 8.79 36.73
N ARG A 141 -11.18 9.51 35.93
CA ARG A 141 -10.96 10.93 36.15
C ARG A 141 -12.02 11.72 35.43
N GLU A 142 -12.61 12.64 36.10
CA GLU A 142 -13.63 13.52 35.55
C GLU A 142 -13.07 14.94 35.45
N TRP A 143 -13.24 15.54 34.30
CA TRP A 143 -12.90 16.93 34.08
C TRP A 143 -14.06 17.82 34.56
N VAL A 144 -13.83 18.58 35.60
CA VAL A 144 -14.85 19.47 36.16
C VAL A 144 -14.44 20.92 35.93
N ALA A 145 -15.35 21.69 35.38
CA ALA A 145 -15.17 23.13 35.30
C ALA A 145 -15.53 23.74 36.68
N VAL A 146 -14.54 24.35 37.30
CA VAL A 146 -14.73 25.06 38.56
C VAL A 146 -14.80 26.55 38.28
N ASP A 147 -15.90 27.17 38.64
CA ASP A 147 -16.06 28.61 38.59
C ASP A 147 -15.25 29.27 39.72
N LEU A 148 -14.34 30.14 39.33
CA LEU A 148 -13.48 30.84 40.28
C LEU A 148 -14.10 32.11 40.86
N GLY A 149 -15.35 32.45 40.50
CA GLY A 149 -16.08 33.57 41.04
C GLY A 149 -15.71 34.95 40.44
N ASP A 150 -14.79 34.97 39.48
CA ASP A 150 -14.33 36.20 38.79
C ASP A 150 -14.75 36.25 37.32
N GLY A 151 -15.65 35.36 36.90
CA GLY A 151 -16.05 35.21 35.49
C GLY A 151 -15.15 34.28 34.69
N THR A 152 -14.14 33.67 35.31
CA THR A 152 -13.29 32.66 34.71
C THR A 152 -13.56 31.27 35.27
N ALA A 153 -13.49 30.26 34.43
CA ALA A 153 -13.62 28.87 34.85
C ALA A 153 -12.28 28.13 34.62
N LYS A 154 -11.87 27.34 35.57
CA LYS A 154 -10.71 26.47 35.49
C LYS A 154 -11.17 25.03 35.35
N ILE A 155 -10.61 24.34 34.37
CA ILE A 155 -10.83 22.90 34.20
C ILE A 155 -9.83 22.17 35.07
N ILE A 156 -10.32 21.39 36.00
CA ILE A 156 -9.49 20.54 36.89
C ILE A 156 -9.85 19.09 36.71
N GLU A 157 -8.86 18.25 36.85
CA GLU A 157 -9.01 16.81 36.86
C GLU A 157 -9.36 16.36 38.30
N ARG A 158 -10.44 15.63 38.41
CA ARG A 158 -10.93 15.15 39.71
C ARG A 158 -11.06 13.64 39.67
N ASP A 159 -10.58 12.98 40.72
CA ASP A 159 -10.81 11.56 40.90
C ASP A 159 -12.27 11.30 41.28
N LYS A 160 -12.92 10.44 40.50
CA LYS A 160 -14.33 10.14 40.64
C LYS A 160 -14.69 9.32 41.90
N ASN A 161 -13.66 8.84 42.62
CA ASN A 161 -13.80 7.97 43.77
C ASN A 161 -13.54 8.67 45.15
N GLU A 162 -13.45 9.95 45.13
CA GLU A 162 -13.47 10.72 46.39
C GLU A 162 -14.83 11.30 46.70
#